data_124a7e573217af24caace6293a8ab1eb
#
_entry.id   124a7e573217af24caace6293a8ab1eb
#
_cell.length_a   1.000
_cell.length_b   1.000
_cell.length_c   1.000
_cell.angle_alpha   90.00
_cell.angle_beta   90.00
_cell.angle_gamma   90.00
#
_symmetry.space_group_name_H-M   'P 1'
#
loop_
_entity.id
_entity.type
_entity.pdbx_description
1 polymer ?
#
loop_
_entity_poly.entity_id
_entity_poly.type
_entity_poly.pdbx_seq_one_letter_code
_entity_poly.pdbx_strand_id
1 'polypeptide(L)'
;MGRFRSKSGAKKGAGDCCAVQTGHPAGQPFCSWQSYGAVTADAALYRNLRENIPILDAAIGKLVRLTGGFSLDTGSDGLNAQLNRDLSGINVGGNQQGIEAFIATYLDQLLTYGSAVGEMITDGRELYALYNGDTRNLEVRRAGNGLDLCFFSGGKSLPQPELLLYSVLNPEPGAVAGTSLLRGLPFVSRILLQIYNTIGQNWSHAGNLRYAVVYRPGNDAADRAYAGQRAQTMARSWQEAMDASSVKDFVAVGDVD
;
A
#
# COMPACT_ATOMS: atom_id res chain seq x y z
N MET A 1 19.24 17.73 -67.84
CA MET A 1 19.57 18.15 -66.50
C MET A 1 18.26 18.51 -65.78
N GLY A 2 17.62 17.58 -65.16
CA GLY A 2 16.35 17.76 -64.44
C GLY A 2 16.60 17.75 -62.91
N ARG A 3 16.38 18.93 -62.27
CA ARG A 3 16.44 19.07 -60.81
C ARG A 3 15.20 18.43 -60.14
N PHE A 4 15.37 17.33 -59.46
CA PHE A 4 14.39 16.82 -58.55
C PHE A 4 14.28 17.75 -57.33
N ARG A 5 13.17 18.47 -57.23
CA ARG A 5 12.77 19.16 -56.00
C ARG A 5 12.15 18.13 -55.05
N SER A 6 12.89 17.72 -54.06
CA SER A 6 12.38 17.02 -52.89
C SER A 6 11.39 17.94 -52.16
N LYS A 7 10.10 17.57 -52.17
CA LYS A 7 9.11 18.13 -51.26
C LYS A 7 9.40 17.57 -49.89
N SER A 8 9.98 18.37 -49.00
CA SER A 8 9.97 18.10 -47.61
C SER A 8 8.51 18.15 -47.12
N GLY A 9 7.90 16.99 -46.95
CA GLY A 9 6.65 16.88 -46.24
C GLY A 9 6.90 17.38 -44.80
N ALA A 10 6.28 18.51 -44.46
CA ALA A 10 6.16 18.92 -43.09
C ALA A 10 5.53 17.74 -42.34
N LYS A 11 6.29 17.08 -41.46
CA LYS A 11 5.74 16.23 -40.45
C LYS A 11 4.77 17.10 -39.66
N LYS A 12 3.46 16.87 -39.82
CA LYS A 12 2.47 17.31 -38.83
C LYS A 12 3.06 16.90 -37.50
N GLY A 13 3.30 17.87 -36.63
CA GLY A 13 3.68 17.63 -35.26
C GLY A 13 2.71 16.57 -34.72
N ALA A 14 3.25 15.50 -34.21
CA ALA A 14 2.48 14.57 -33.41
C ALA A 14 1.73 15.44 -32.41
N GLY A 15 0.39 15.38 -32.44
CA GLY A 15 -0.43 16.11 -31.48
C GLY A 15 0.17 15.86 -30.11
N ASP A 16 0.22 16.91 -29.31
CA ASP A 16 0.78 16.84 -27.96
C ASP A 16 0.18 15.59 -27.30
N CYS A 17 1.07 14.66 -27.02
CA CYS A 17 0.66 13.35 -26.54
C CYS A 17 -0.02 13.54 -25.21
N CYS A 18 -1.23 13.01 -25.07
CA CYS A 18 -1.89 12.81 -23.80
C CYS A 18 -1.08 11.80 -22.95
N ALA A 19 0.12 12.19 -22.55
CA ALA A 19 1.05 11.35 -21.80
C ALA A 19 1.05 11.74 -20.34
N VAL A 20 0.88 10.73 -19.47
CA VAL A 20 0.94 10.91 -18.03
C VAL A 20 2.38 11.19 -17.63
N GLN A 21 2.66 12.41 -17.11
CA GLN A 21 4.00 12.83 -16.70
C GLN A 21 4.43 12.23 -15.35
N THR A 22 3.48 11.85 -14.49
CA THR A 22 3.74 11.16 -13.22
C THR A 22 3.74 9.64 -13.37
N GLY A 23 3.50 9.13 -14.60
CA GLY A 23 3.50 7.70 -14.89
C GLY A 23 4.90 7.11 -14.87
N HIS A 24 4.99 5.82 -14.54
CA HIS A 24 6.25 5.08 -14.68
C HIS A 24 6.59 4.89 -16.14
N PRO A 25 7.81 5.19 -16.59
CA PRO A 25 8.26 4.81 -17.92
C PRO A 25 8.28 3.27 -18.00
N ALA A 26 7.44 2.74 -18.89
CA ALA A 26 7.43 1.30 -19.15
C ALA A 26 8.82 0.88 -19.68
N GLY A 27 9.51 0.01 -18.97
CA GLY A 27 10.72 -0.64 -19.47
C GLY A 27 12.03 -0.42 -18.70
N GLN A 28 12.02 0.21 -17.52
CA GLN A 28 13.22 0.27 -16.69
C GLN A 28 13.09 -0.63 -15.46
N PRO A 29 13.70 -1.84 -15.46
CA PRO A 29 13.57 -2.80 -14.36
C PRO A 29 14.22 -2.35 -13.05
N PHE A 30 15.01 -1.27 -13.06
CA PHE A 30 15.73 -0.76 -11.89
C PHE A 30 15.20 0.59 -11.34
N CYS A 31 14.12 1.13 -11.88
CA CYS A 31 13.55 2.40 -11.36
C CYS A 31 13.02 2.29 -9.93
N SER A 32 12.69 1.08 -9.47
CA SER A 32 12.24 0.84 -8.09
C SER A 32 13.34 1.02 -7.03
N TRP A 33 14.62 1.04 -7.44
CA TRP A 33 15.75 1.17 -6.52
C TRP A 33 16.18 2.62 -6.26
N GLN A 34 15.82 3.54 -7.13
CA GLN A 34 16.18 4.97 -6.99
C GLN A 34 15.17 5.79 -6.18
N SER A 35 13.99 5.23 -5.89
CA SER A 35 12.92 5.92 -5.14
C SER A 35 12.93 5.63 -3.64
N TYR A 36 14.06 5.19 -3.06
CA TYR A 36 14.21 5.02 -1.61
C TYR A 36 14.46 6.37 -0.92
N GLY A 37 13.53 7.30 -1.02
CA GLY A 37 13.40 8.40 -0.10
C GLY A 37 12.61 7.98 1.15
N ALA A 38 12.83 8.64 2.28
CA ALA A 38 12.15 8.34 3.55
C ALA A 38 10.61 8.26 3.43
N VAL A 39 10.02 9.00 2.50
CA VAL A 39 8.58 9.00 2.21
C VAL A 39 8.09 7.65 1.65
N THR A 40 8.94 6.91 0.95
CA THR A 40 8.56 5.63 0.31
C THR A 40 8.43 4.49 1.31
N ALA A 41 9.26 4.47 2.35
CA ALA A 41 9.21 3.46 3.40
C ALA A 41 7.91 3.58 4.21
N ASP A 42 7.51 4.79 4.55
CA ASP A 42 6.26 5.06 5.28
C ASP A 42 5.04 4.74 4.43
N ALA A 43 5.06 5.05 3.14
CA ALA A 43 3.95 4.74 2.23
C ALA A 43 3.72 3.23 2.07
N ALA A 44 4.79 2.44 1.99
CA ALA A 44 4.69 0.98 1.95
C ALA A 44 4.13 0.43 3.28
N LEU A 45 4.54 0.99 4.41
CA LEU A 45 4.03 0.62 5.73
C LEU A 45 2.53 0.91 5.85
N TYR A 46 2.06 2.09 5.43
CA TYR A 46 0.63 2.44 5.49
C TYR A 46 -0.22 1.54 4.59
N ARG A 47 0.28 1.17 3.41
CA ARG A 47 -0.39 0.21 2.55
C ARG A 47 -0.52 -1.15 3.24
N ASN A 48 0.58 -1.68 3.78
CA ASN A 48 0.59 -2.96 4.49
C ASN A 48 -0.35 -2.95 5.70
N LEU A 49 -0.46 -1.83 6.42
CA LEU A 49 -1.40 -1.69 7.52
C LEU A 49 -2.85 -1.80 7.05
N ARG A 50 -3.21 -1.17 5.92
CA ARG A 50 -4.55 -1.27 5.34
C ARG A 50 -4.87 -2.69 4.85
N GLU A 51 -3.92 -3.33 4.17
CA GLU A 51 -4.09 -4.69 3.63
C GLU A 51 -4.24 -5.74 4.74
N ASN A 52 -3.52 -5.58 5.85
CA ASN A 52 -3.51 -6.57 6.94
C ASN A 52 -4.53 -6.28 8.04
N ILE A 53 -5.05 -5.07 8.15
CA ILE A 53 -6.01 -4.67 9.19
C ILE A 53 -7.28 -4.13 8.52
N PRO A 54 -8.27 -5.00 8.21
CA PRO A 54 -9.45 -4.64 7.43
C PRO A 54 -10.27 -3.46 7.98
N ILE A 55 -10.25 -3.28 9.31
CA ILE A 55 -10.96 -2.16 9.95
C ILE A 55 -10.38 -0.81 9.56
N LEU A 56 -9.06 -0.72 9.30
CA LEU A 56 -8.42 0.52 8.86
C LEU A 56 -8.84 0.86 7.43
N ASP A 57 -8.85 -0.13 6.56
CA ASP A 57 -9.31 0.05 5.18
C ASP A 57 -10.76 0.48 5.12
N ALA A 58 -11.62 -0.18 5.90
CA ALA A 58 -13.03 0.18 6.03
C ALA A 58 -13.22 1.61 6.58
N ALA A 59 -12.41 2.03 7.55
CA ALA A 59 -12.48 3.37 8.13
C ALA A 59 -12.09 4.45 7.12
N ILE A 60 -10.98 4.28 6.38
CA ILE A 60 -10.57 5.21 5.32
C ILE A 60 -11.64 5.27 4.24
N GLY A 61 -12.12 4.12 3.74
CA GLY A 61 -13.17 4.07 2.74
C GLY A 61 -14.49 4.71 3.21
N LYS A 62 -14.80 4.61 4.50
CA LYS A 62 -15.95 5.31 5.08
C LYS A 62 -15.74 6.82 5.12
N LEU A 63 -14.57 7.30 5.50
CA LEU A 63 -14.23 8.72 5.50
C LEU A 63 -14.35 9.31 4.08
N VAL A 64 -13.79 8.63 3.08
CA VAL A 64 -13.91 9.06 1.67
C VAL A 64 -15.38 9.16 1.25
N ARG A 65 -16.22 8.19 1.61
CA ARG A 65 -17.66 8.22 1.28
C ARG A 65 -18.42 9.30 2.04
N LEU A 66 -18.00 9.65 3.25
CA LEU A 66 -18.63 10.71 4.05
C LEU A 66 -18.37 12.11 3.51
N THR A 67 -17.32 12.32 2.72
CA THR A 67 -17.10 13.58 2.01
C THR A 67 -18.20 13.86 0.99
N GLY A 68 -18.90 12.81 0.54
CA GLY A 68 -20.05 12.91 -0.34
C GLY A 68 -19.71 13.41 -1.75
N GLY A 69 -20.75 13.76 -2.49
CA GLY A 69 -20.62 14.46 -3.75
C GLY A 69 -20.34 15.94 -3.54
N PHE A 70 -19.95 16.62 -4.59
CA PHE A 70 -19.79 18.07 -4.61
C PHE A 70 -20.65 18.66 -5.74
N SER A 71 -21.02 19.90 -5.59
CA SER A 71 -21.70 20.66 -6.65
C SER A 71 -20.83 21.85 -7.03
N LEU A 72 -20.77 22.12 -8.33
CA LEU A 72 -20.11 23.29 -8.86
C LEU A 72 -21.15 24.37 -9.12
N ASP A 73 -20.91 25.56 -8.61
CA ASP A 73 -21.71 26.73 -8.87
C ASP A 73 -20.86 27.82 -9.50
N THR A 74 -21.15 28.10 -10.77
CA THR A 74 -20.49 29.15 -11.55
C THR A 74 -21.34 30.45 -11.59
N GLY A 75 -22.48 30.48 -10.89
CA GLY A 75 -23.42 31.56 -10.96
C GLY A 75 -24.27 31.60 -12.25
N SER A 76 -24.17 30.55 -13.10
CA SER A 76 -24.94 30.42 -14.34
C SER A 76 -25.44 28.99 -14.51
N ASP A 77 -26.74 28.78 -14.55
CA ASP A 77 -27.36 27.46 -14.69
C ASP A 77 -26.92 26.73 -15.97
N GLY A 78 -26.76 27.47 -17.07
CA GLY A 78 -26.31 26.91 -18.34
C GLY A 78 -24.89 26.36 -18.27
N LEU A 79 -23.97 27.10 -17.67
CA LEU A 79 -22.58 26.68 -17.47
C LEU A 79 -22.49 25.53 -16.45
N ASN A 80 -23.28 25.58 -15.37
CA ASN A 80 -23.33 24.49 -14.39
C ASN A 80 -23.75 23.18 -15.04
N ALA A 81 -24.82 23.22 -15.89
CA ALA A 81 -25.30 22.03 -16.56
C ALA A 81 -24.31 21.48 -17.60
N GLN A 82 -23.56 22.34 -18.28
CA GLN A 82 -22.51 21.94 -19.21
C GLN A 82 -21.33 21.31 -18.45
N LEU A 83 -20.81 22.00 -17.45
CA LEU A 83 -19.67 21.57 -16.66
C LEU A 83 -19.94 20.25 -15.94
N ASN A 84 -21.10 20.07 -15.37
CA ASN A 84 -21.49 18.80 -14.74
C ASN A 84 -21.55 17.64 -15.74
N ARG A 85 -22.02 17.87 -16.97
CA ARG A 85 -21.99 16.84 -18.03
C ARG A 85 -20.56 16.48 -18.44
N ASP A 86 -19.71 17.46 -18.66
CA ASP A 86 -18.32 17.26 -19.09
C ASP A 86 -17.53 16.53 -17.99
N LEU A 87 -17.68 16.94 -16.73
CA LEU A 87 -16.99 16.33 -15.60
C LEU A 87 -17.52 14.94 -15.24
N SER A 88 -18.82 14.67 -15.44
CA SER A 88 -19.37 13.34 -15.20
C SER A 88 -18.92 12.31 -16.23
N GLY A 89 -18.60 12.74 -17.44
CA GLY A 89 -18.13 11.90 -18.53
C GLY A 89 -16.62 11.80 -18.66
N ILE A 90 -15.86 12.57 -17.87
CA ILE A 90 -14.40 12.62 -18.02
C ILE A 90 -13.74 11.27 -17.71
N ASN A 91 -12.75 10.88 -18.52
CA ASN A 91 -11.97 9.68 -18.31
C ASN A 91 -11.03 9.85 -17.11
N VAL A 92 -10.99 8.84 -16.22
CA VAL A 92 -10.11 8.81 -15.06
C VAL A 92 -9.23 7.58 -15.11
N GLY A 93 -7.93 7.78 -15.36
CA GLY A 93 -6.92 6.71 -15.37
C GLY A 93 -7.15 5.62 -16.40
N GLY A 94 -8.08 5.80 -17.36
CA GLY A 94 -8.39 4.84 -18.41
C GLY A 94 -9.35 3.71 -18.01
N ASN A 95 -9.69 3.56 -16.75
CA ASN A 95 -10.55 2.49 -16.22
C ASN A 95 -11.79 2.98 -15.46
N GLN A 96 -11.88 4.27 -15.19
CA GLN A 96 -13.00 4.90 -14.48
C GLN A 96 -13.48 6.15 -15.25
N GLN A 97 -14.66 6.62 -14.90
CA GLN A 97 -15.24 7.83 -15.47
C GLN A 97 -15.84 8.69 -14.36
N GLY A 98 -15.80 10.00 -14.60
CA GLY A 98 -16.38 11.00 -13.72
C GLY A 98 -15.44 11.53 -12.67
N ILE A 99 -15.58 12.84 -12.41
CA ILE A 99 -14.75 13.54 -11.44
C ILE A 99 -14.89 12.99 -10.01
N GLU A 100 -16.04 12.41 -9.67
CA GLU A 100 -16.24 11.79 -8.36
C GLU A 100 -15.31 10.62 -8.13
N ALA A 101 -15.07 9.79 -9.16
CA ALA A 101 -14.12 8.68 -9.09
C ALA A 101 -12.68 9.18 -8.91
N PHE A 102 -12.32 10.28 -9.60
CA PHE A 102 -11.03 10.93 -9.41
C PHE A 102 -10.86 11.42 -7.98
N ILE A 103 -11.84 12.17 -7.45
CA ILE A 103 -11.80 12.74 -6.10
C ILE A 103 -11.78 11.65 -5.04
N ALA A 104 -12.57 10.59 -5.19
CA ALA A 104 -12.56 9.47 -4.25
C ALA A 104 -11.16 8.84 -4.12
N THR A 105 -10.50 8.57 -5.24
CA THR A 105 -9.13 8.02 -5.25
C THR A 105 -8.12 9.04 -4.73
N TYR A 106 -8.28 10.31 -5.07
CA TYR A 106 -7.42 11.39 -4.59
C TYR A 106 -7.49 11.56 -3.08
N LEU A 107 -8.69 11.56 -2.52
CA LEU A 107 -8.91 11.62 -1.06
C LEU A 107 -8.40 10.37 -0.35
N ASP A 108 -8.59 9.20 -0.94
CA ASP A 108 -8.04 7.95 -0.39
C ASP A 108 -6.51 8.03 -0.24
N GLN A 109 -5.81 8.53 -1.26
CA GLN A 109 -4.38 8.79 -1.18
C GLN A 109 -4.03 9.81 -0.11
N LEU A 110 -4.75 10.94 -0.08
CA LEU A 110 -4.50 12.03 0.86
C LEU A 110 -4.62 11.58 2.31
N LEU A 111 -5.66 10.82 2.64
CA LEU A 111 -5.90 10.30 3.98
C LEU A 111 -4.89 9.21 4.36
N THR A 112 -4.53 8.35 3.41
CA THR A 112 -3.62 7.22 3.65
C THR A 112 -2.17 7.66 3.77
N TYR A 113 -1.70 8.52 2.85
CA TYR A 113 -0.28 8.87 2.77
C TYR A 113 0.03 10.27 3.30
N GLY A 114 -0.99 11.08 3.56
CA GLY A 114 -0.82 12.48 3.95
C GLY A 114 -0.57 13.42 2.77
N SER A 115 -0.40 12.88 1.58
CA SER A 115 -0.21 13.64 0.34
C SER A 115 -0.93 12.95 -0.79
N ALA A 116 -1.45 13.72 -1.73
CA ALA A 116 -2.07 13.20 -2.93
C ALA A 116 -1.61 14.00 -4.14
N VAL A 117 -1.54 13.33 -5.28
CA VAL A 117 -1.21 13.93 -6.57
C VAL A 117 -2.22 13.52 -7.61
N GLY A 118 -2.74 14.52 -8.30
CA GLY A 118 -3.58 14.37 -9.48
C GLY A 118 -2.92 15.08 -10.64
N GLU A 119 -3.20 14.65 -11.85
CA GLU A 119 -2.69 15.23 -13.08
C GLU A 119 -3.86 15.48 -14.04
N MET A 120 -3.90 16.66 -14.59
CA MET A 120 -4.80 17.04 -15.67
C MET A 120 -4.13 16.74 -17.01
N ILE A 121 -4.72 15.87 -17.80
CA ILE A 121 -4.23 15.53 -19.12
C ILE A 121 -5.02 16.33 -20.13
N THR A 122 -4.34 17.18 -20.89
CA THR A 122 -4.96 18.07 -21.88
C THR A 122 -4.59 17.68 -23.29
N ASP A 123 -5.49 17.92 -24.21
CA ASP A 123 -5.28 17.82 -25.67
C ASP A 123 -4.94 19.20 -26.26
N GLY A 124 -4.03 19.92 -25.60
CA GLY A 124 -3.59 21.25 -26.01
C GLY A 124 -4.60 22.38 -25.76
N ARG A 125 -5.91 22.11 -25.69
CA ARG A 125 -6.98 23.10 -25.44
C ARG A 125 -8.05 22.63 -24.47
N GLU A 126 -8.35 21.35 -24.46
CA GLU A 126 -9.44 20.78 -23.69
C GLU A 126 -8.90 19.78 -22.67
N LEU A 127 -9.62 19.63 -21.58
CA LEU A 127 -9.33 18.61 -20.58
C LEU A 127 -9.73 17.24 -21.17
N TYR A 128 -8.74 16.41 -21.46
CA TYR A 128 -8.93 15.09 -22.06
C TYR A 128 -9.22 14.01 -21.02
N ALA A 129 -8.46 14.01 -19.92
CA ALA A 129 -8.59 13.02 -18.86
C ALA A 129 -8.04 13.56 -17.53
N LEU A 130 -8.40 12.90 -16.45
CA LEU A 130 -7.79 13.05 -15.13
C LEU A 130 -7.01 11.78 -14.77
N TYR A 131 -5.90 11.95 -14.10
CA TYR A 131 -5.07 10.84 -13.66
C TYR A 131 -4.68 11.01 -12.19
N ASN A 132 -4.91 9.97 -11.37
CA ASN A 132 -4.40 9.93 -10.01
C ASN A 132 -2.98 9.36 -10.05
N GLY A 133 -1.99 10.22 -9.88
CA GLY A 133 -0.59 9.83 -9.82
C GLY A 133 -0.26 9.09 -8.53
N ASP A 134 0.86 8.37 -8.54
CA ASP A 134 1.38 7.74 -7.33
C ASP A 134 2.35 8.69 -6.63
N THR A 135 2.02 9.11 -5.42
CA THR A 135 2.87 10.02 -4.63
C THR A 135 4.27 9.45 -4.37
N ARG A 136 4.45 8.13 -4.44
CA ARG A 136 5.76 7.47 -4.28
C ARG A 136 6.71 7.74 -5.45
N ASN A 137 6.18 8.06 -6.61
CA ASN A 137 6.93 8.34 -7.82
C ASN A 137 7.25 9.82 -7.99
N LEU A 138 6.67 10.66 -7.13
CA LEU A 138 6.81 12.09 -7.16
C LEU A 138 7.75 12.56 -6.06
N GLU A 139 8.82 13.21 -6.43
CA GLU A 139 9.71 13.91 -5.53
C GLU A 139 9.36 15.40 -5.54
N VAL A 140 8.99 15.93 -4.38
CA VAL A 140 8.62 17.33 -4.21
C VAL A 140 9.72 18.03 -3.44
N ARG A 141 10.21 19.13 -3.97
CA ARG A 141 11.24 19.98 -3.34
C ARG A 141 10.78 21.43 -3.30
N ARG A 142 11.29 22.21 -2.36
CA ARG A 142 11.09 23.65 -2.39
C ARG A 142 11.99 24.29 -3.41
N ALA A 143 11.46 25.25 -4.14
CA ALA A 143 12.24 26.13 -4.99
C ALA A 143 13.18 27.03 -4.15
N GLY A 144 14.14 27.67 -4.81
CA GLY A 144 15.10 28.53 -4.14
C GLY A 144 14.50 29.73 -3.39
N ASN A 145 13.28 30.15 -3.74
CA ASN A 145 12.54 31.20 -3.03
C ASN A 145 11.81 30.70 -1.75
N GLY A 146 11.81 29.38 -1.50
CA GLY A 146 11.20 28.76 -0.33
C GLY A 146 9.66 28.69 -0.32
N LEU A 147 9.00 29.34 -1.27
CA LEU A 147 7.53 29.39 -1.37
C LEU A 147 6.98 28.43 -2.40
N ASP A 148 7.63 28.36 -3.56
CA ASP A 148 7.18 27.51 -4.65
C ASP A 148 7.66 26.06 -4.48
N LEU A 149 6.93 25.14 -5.09
CA LEU A 149 7.26 23.72 -5.12
C LEU A 149 7.77 23.34 -6.51
N CYS A 150 8.80 22.52 -6.53
CA CYS A 150 9.33 21.90 -7.72
C CYS A 150 9.05 20.40 -7.67
N PHE A 151 8.57 19.87 -8.77
CA PHE A 151 8.17 18.47 -8.89
C PHE A 151 9.14 17.71 -9.81
N PHE A 152 9.55 16.53 -9.34
CA PHE A 152 10.45 15.66 -10.08
C PHE A 152 9.86 14.25 -10.13
N SER A 153 10.05 13.56 -11.26
CA SER A 153 9.72 12.16 -11.42
C SER A 153 10.94 11.45 -12.02
N GLY A 154 11.41 10.39 -11.34
CA GLY A 154 12.62 9.68 -11.76
C GLY A 154 13.87 10.56 -11.87
N GLY A 155 13.99 11.58 -11.01
CA GLY A 155 15.12 12.52 -10.99
C GLY A 155 15.06 13.62 -12.04
N LYS A 156 14.01 13.69 -12.87
CA LYS A 156 13.80 14.73 -13.88
C LYS A 156 12.71 15.68 -13.43
N SER A 157 12.93 16.98 -13.62
CA SER A 157 11.90 17.99 -13.40
C SER A 157 10.72 17.74 -14.35
N LEU A 158 9.51 17.90 -13.83
CA LEU A 158 8.31 17.76 -14.64
C LEU A 158 8.17 18.96 -15.58
N PRO A 159 7.80 18.73 -16.85
CA PRO A 159 7.74 19.79 -17.85
C PRO A 159 6.58 20.76 -17.66
N GLN A 160 5.47 20.29 -17.08
CA GLN A 160 4.22 21.06 -16.94
C GLN A 160 3.68 20.92 -15.49
N PRO A 161 4.36 21.50 -14.50
CA PRO A 161 3.94 21.40 -13.10
C PRO A 161 2.57 22.04 -12.82
N GLU A 162 2.13 22.97 -13.67
CA GLU A 162 0.84 23.65 -13.60
C GLU A 162 -0.36 22.73 -13.85
N LEU A 163 -0.14 21.59 -14.48
CA LEU A 163 -1.17 20.57 -14.69
C LEU A 163 -1.27 19.59 -13.53
N LEU A 164 -0.43 19.74 -12.50
CA LEU A 164 -0.49 18.90 -11.30
C LEU A 164 -1.34 19.53 -10.22
N LEU A 165 -2.21 18.72 -9.65
CA LEU A 165 -2.90 18.99 -8.40
C LEU A 165 -2.14 18.26 -7.30
N TYR A 166 -1.46 18.98 -6.43
CA TYR A 166 -0.76 18.43 -5.29
C TYR A 166 -1.35 18.97 -4.00
N SER A 167 -1.79 18.08 -3.13
CA SER A 167 -2.35 18.44 -1.81
C SER A 167 -1.65 17.69 -0.71
N VAL A 168 -1.57 18.36 0.44
CA VAL A 168 -0.96 17.82 1.66
C VAL A 168 -1.92 17.94 2.83
N LEU A 169 -1.99 16.91 3.65
CA LEU A 169 -2.83 16.85 4.84
C LEU A 169 -1.98 17.18 6.06
N ASN A 170 -2.38 18.19 6.85
CA ASN A 170 -1.72 18.56 8.10
C ASN A 170 -0.18 18.61 8.00
N PRO A 171 0.39 19.42 7.08
CA PRO A 171 1.83 19.50 6.93
C PRO A 171 2.47 20.11 8.19
N GLU A 172 3.60 19.59 8.59
CA GLU A 172 4.44 20.26 9.61
C GLU A 172 5.04 21.55 9.05
N PRO A 173 5.30 22.57 9.89
CA PRO A 173 5.92 23.81 9.42
C PRO A 173 7.21 23.53 8.64
N GLY A 174 7.29 24.03 7.41
CA GLY A 174 8.43 23.79 6.53
C GLY A 174 8.45 22.46 5.78
N ALA A 175 7.54 21.53 6.06
CA ALA A 175 7.46 20.29 5.32
C ALA A 175 6.83 20.49 3.93
N VAL A 176 7.28 19.70 2.96
CA VAL A 176 6.68 19.61 1.61
C VAL A 176 5.70 18.45 1.48
N ALA A 177 5.74 17.51 2.40
CA ALA A 177 4.82 16.39 2.50
C ALA A 177 3.88 16.56 3.68
N GLY A 178 2.68 16.02 3.57
CA GLY A 178 1.71 16.02 4.66
C GLY A 178 1.89 14.84 5.61
N THR A 179 1.03 14.78 6.60
CA THR A 179 1.02 13.76 7.64
C THR A 179 -0.15 12.81 7.42
N SER A 180 0.14 11.51 7.30
CA SER A 180 -0.87 10.46 7.20
C SER A 180 -1.77 10.41 8.44
N LEU A 181 -3.05 10.09 8.26
CA LEU A 181 -3.94 9.77 9.37
C LEU A 181 -3.49 8.49 10.11
N LEU A 182 -2.76 7.61 9.42
CA LEU A 182 -2.27 6.36 9.96
C LEU A 182 -0.95 6.50 10.73
N ARG A 183 -0.39 7.71 10.85
CA ARG A 183 0.93 7.98 11.46
C ARG A 183 1.12 7.36 12.84
N GLY A 184 0.09 7.39 13.68
CA GLY A 184 0.17 6.83 15.04
C GLY A 184 -0.04 5.32 15.14
N LEU A 185 -0.48 4.68 14.08
CA LEU A 185 -0.89 3.27 14.09
C LEU A 185 0.24 2.23 14.04
N PRO A 186 1.42 2.48 13.47
CA PRO A 186 2.46 1.46 13.36
C PRO A 186 2.86 0.86 14.72
N PHE A 187 2.94 1.68 15.76
CA PHE A 187 3.25 1.23 17.11
C PHE A 187 2.12 0.37 17.71
N VAL A 188 0.88 0.86 17.62
CA VAL A 188 -0.30 0.13 18.16
C VAL A 188 -0.53 -1.16 17.38
N SER A 189 -0.37 -1.13 16.05
CA SER A 189 -0.53 -2.31 15.20
C SER A 189 0.50 -3.39 15.49
N ARG A 190 1.74 -3.00 15.83
CA ARG A 190 2.77 -3.97 16.24
C ARG A 190 2.34 -4.71 17.51
N ILE A 191 1.83 -4.00 18.50
CA ILE A 191 1.33 -4.60 19.74
C ILE A 191 0.14 -5.51 19.44
N LEU A 192 -0.81 -5.07 18.62
CA LEU A 192 -1.98 -5.85 18.25
C LEU A 192 -1.59 -7.15 17.52
N LEU A 193 -0.67 -7.08 16.54
CA LEU A 193 -0.17 -8.26 15.84
C LEU A 193 0.55 -9.22 16.79
N GLN A 194 1.29 -8.72 17.76
CA GLN A 194 1.93 -9.54 18.77
C GLN A 194 0.89 -10.26 19.65
N ILE A 195 -0.18 -9.55 20.03
CA ILE A 195 -1.31 -10.15 20.77
C ILE A 195 -1.97 -11.27 19.95
N TYR A 196 -2.29 -11.00 18.66
CA TYR A 196 -2.88 -12.01 17.78
C TYR A 196 -1.99 -13.23 17.61
N ASN A 197 -0.68 -13.04 17.41
CA ASN A 197 0.27 -14.14 17.32
C ASN A 197 0.30 -14.97 18.63
N THR A 198 0.28 -14.30 19.77
CA THR A 198 0.26 -14.98 21.09
C THR A 198 -1.05 -15.75 21.28
N ILE A 199 -2.19 -15.17 20.91
CA ILE A 199 -3.49 -15.86 20.93
C ILE A 199 -3.45 -17.08 20.01
N GLY A 200 -2.96 -16.93 18.78
CA GLY A 200 -2.83 -18.02 17.82
C GLY A 200 -1.95 -19.16 18.34
N GLN A 201 -0.81 -18.83 18.93
CA GLN A 201 0.08 -19.80 19.57
C GLN A 201 -0.61 -20.49 20.77
N ASN A 202 -1.26 -19.73 21.63
CA ASN A 202 -1.99 -20.29 22.76
C ASN A 202 -3.13 -21.20 22.29
N TRP A 203 -3.84 -20.83 21.23
CA TRP A 203 -4.90 -21.64 20.65
C TRP A 203 -4.36 -22.94 20.05
N SER A 204 -3.25 -22.88 19.33
CA SER A 204 -2.59 -24.08 18.78
C SER A 204 -2.05 -24.99 19.88
N HIS A 205 -1.62 -24.42 21.03
CA HIS A 205 -1.17 -25.19 22.18
C HIS A 205 -2.32 -25.69 23.08
N ALA A 206 -3.43 -24.95 23.15
CA ALA A 206 -4.59 -25.36 23.94
C ALA A 206 -5.37 -26.54 23.32
N GLY A 207 -5.27 -26.68 21.98
CA GLY A 207 -5.82 -27.84 21.27
C GLY A 207 -5.02 -29.12 21.49
N ASN A 208 -3.78 -28.99 21.94
CA ASN A 208 -2.93 -30.13 22.27
C ASN A 208 -2.97 -30.37 23.79
N LEU A 209 -3.70 -31.39 24.20
CA LEU A 209 -3.70 -31.85 25.60
C LEU A 209 -2.26 -32.14 26.00
N ARG A 210 -1.74 -31.40 26.98
CA ARG A 210 -0.40 -31.65 27.53
C ARG A 210 -0.50 -32.67 28.63
N TYR A 211 0.01 -33.86 28.39
CA TYR A 211 0.14 -34.89 29.41
C TYR A 211 1.55 -34.85 29.98
N ALA A 212 1.69 -34.95 31.27
CA ALA A 212 2.99 -35.24 31.90
C ALA A 212 3.14 -36.76 32.01
N VAL A 213 4.10 -37.32 31.31
CA VAL A 213 4.43 -38.75 31.43
C VAL A 213 5.48 -38.90 32.54
N VAL A 214 5.10 -39.55 33.62
CA VAL A 214 6.01 -39.84 34.72
C VAL A 214 6.42 -41.30 34.62
N TYR A 215 7.65 -41.55 34.23
CA TYR A 215 8.23 -42.89 34.23
C TYR A 215 8.66 -43.24 35.66
N ARG A 216 8.12 -44.33 36.21
CA ARG A 216 8.54 -44.88 37.49
C ARG A 216 9.30 -46.18 37.22
N PRO A 217 10.61 -46.25 37.51
CA PRO A 217 11.36 -47.48 37.31
C PRO A 217 10.87 -48.55 38.29
N GLY A 218 10.80 -49.78 37.79
CA GLY A 218 10.48 -50.94 38.63
C GLY A 218 11.56 -51.23 39.67
N ASN A 219 11.33 -52.23 40.52
CA ASN A 219 12.26 -52.63 41.61
C ASN A 219 13.49 -53.37 41.11
N ASP A 220 13.55 -53.72 39.83
CA ASP A 220 14.70 -54.44 39.24
C ASP A 220 15.92 -53.52 39.13
N ALA A 221 17.09 -54.07 39.46
CA ALA A 221 18.38 -53.34 39.40
C ALA A 221 18.74 -52.92 37.99
N ALA A 222 18.39 -53.70 36.97
CA ALA A 222 18.61 -53.38 35.56
C ALA A 222 17.72 -52.23 35.09
N ASP A 223 16.47 -52.17 35.53
CA ASP A 223 15.52 -51.13 35.18
C ASP A 223 15.94 -49.79 35.79
N ARG A 224 16.44 -49.77 37.01
CA ARG A 224 17.00 -48.59 37.66
C ARG A 224 18.26 -48.06 36.98
N ALA A 225 19.12 -48.94 36.51
CA ALA A 225 20.35 -48.55 35.82
C ALA A 225 20.08 -47.82 34.49
N TYR A 226 19.03 -48.19 33.79
CA TYR A 226 18.67 -47.62 32.49
C TYR A 226 17.49 -46.62 32.56
N ALA A 227 17.00 -46.33 33.75
CA ALA A 227 15.83 -45.44 33.93
C ALA A 227 15.99 -44.06 33.26
N GLY A 228 17.18 -43.46 33.34
CA GLY A 228 17.48 -42.16 32.70
C GLY A 228 17.43 -42.21 31.18
N GLN A 229 17.94 -43.31 30.57
CA GLN A 229 17.93 -43.47 29.11
C GLN A 229 16.49 -43.71 28.62
N ARG A 230 15.71 -44.53 29.29
CA ARG A 230 14.30 -44.78 28.95
C ARG A 230 13.46 -43.52 29.10
N ALA A 231 13.63 -42.73 30.15
CA ALA A 231 12.96 -41.47 30.34
C ALA A 231 13.28 -40.47 29.21
N GLN A 232 14.56 -40.38 28.77
CA GLN A 232 14.96 -39.53 27.64
C GLN A 232 14.38 -40.02 26.32
N THR A 233 14.33 -41.32 26.07
CA THR A 233 13.73 -41.88 24.85
C THR A 233 12.24 -41.60 24.80
N MET A 234 11.54 -41.79 25.93
CA MET A 234 10.12 -41.44 26.04
C MET A 234 9.87 -39.93 25.82
N ALA A 235 10.70 -39.08 26.42
CA ALA A 235 10.59 -37.64 26.25
C ALA A 235 10.77 -37.22 24.79
N ARG A 236 11.74 -37.82 24.07
CA ARG A 236 11.95 -37.55 22.64
C ARG A 236 10.78 -38.03 21.78
N SER A 237 10.34 -39.27 21.96
CA SER A 237 9.19 -39.82 21.25
C SER A 237 7.91 -39.01 21.50
N TRP A 238 7.74 -38.49 22.70
CA TRP A 238 6.66 -37.58 23.05
C TRP A 238 6.82 -36.22 22.33
N GLN A 239 7.98 -35.64 22.34
CA GLN A 239 8.27 -34.38 21.64
C GLN A 239 8.03 -34.50 20.14
N GLU A 240 8.51 -35.58 19.50
CA GLU A 240 8.27 -35.87 18.10
C GLU A 240 6.77 -36.06 17.77
N ALA A 241 6.00 -36.67 18.66
CA ALA A 241 4.56 -36.82 18.50
C ALA A 241 3.81 -35.48 18.67
N MET A 242 4.29 -34.60 19.53
CA MET A 242 3.72 -33.25 19.72
C MET A 242 4.06 -32.29 18.58
N ASP A 243 5.23 -32.42 17.98
CA ASP A 243 5.67 -31.58 16.85
C ASP A 243 5.04 -32.05 15.52
N ALA A 244 4.59 -33.30 15.44
CA ALA A 244 3.84 -33.80 14.30
C ALA A 244 2.44 -33.16 14.27
N SER A 245 2.12 -32.41 13.20
CA SER A 245 0.86 -31.68 13.02
C SER A 245 -0.39 -32.57 12.85
N SER A 246 -0.24 -33.89 12.99
CA SER A 246 -1.35 -34.85 12.98
C SER A 246 -1.57 -35.38 14.39
N VAL A 247 -2.84 -35.39 14.82
CA VAL A 247 -3.29 -36.01 16.06
C VAL A 247 -2.87 -37.49 16.04
N LYS A 248 -1.77 -37.80 16.72
CA LYS A 248 -1.36 -39.20 16.96
C LYS A 248 -1.53 -39.47 18.41
N ASP A 249 -2.37 -40.44 18.72
CA ASP A 249 -2.47 -40.98 20.09
C ASP A 249 -1.15 -41.66 20.43
N PHE A 250 -0.48 -41.16 21.44
CA PHE A 250 0.73 -41.79 21.98
C PHE A 250 0.30 -42.79 23.06
N VAL A 251 0.48 -44.06 22.81
CA VAL A 251 0.27 -45.09 23.79
C VAL A 251 1.60 -45.58 24.30
N ALA A 252 1.95 -45.22 25.53
CA ALA A 252 3.08 -45.83 26.24
C ALA A 252 2.58 -46.99 27.08
N VAL A 253 3.04 -48.20 26.79
CA VAL A 253 2.77 -49.37 27.64
C VAL A 253 3.82 -49.34 28.76
N GLY A 254 3.40 -48.97 29.95
CA GLY A 254 4.13 -49.16 31.19
C GLY A 254 3.40 -50.22 32.03
N ASP A 255 4.14 -51.09 32.66
CA ASP A 255 3.57 -51.98 33.69
C ASP A 255 2.90 -51.09 34.74
N VAL A 256 1.59 -51.21 34.84
CA VAL A 256 0.78 -50.57 35.87
C VAL A 256 0.42 -51.70 36.84
N ASP A 257 1.10 -51.73 37.98
CA ASP A 257 0.59 -52.45 39.16
C ASP A 257 -0.55 -51.66 39.82
#